data_e509f296af7068191a8fcc2b02bcf91f
#
_entry.id   e509f296af7068191a8fcc2b02bcf91f
#
_cell.length_a   1.000
_cell.length_b   1.000
_cell.length_c   1.000
_cell.angle_alpha   90.00
_cell.angle_beta   90.00
_cell.angle_gamma   90.00
#
_symmetry.space_group_name_H-M   'P 1'
#
loop_
_entity.id
_entity.type
_entity.pdbx_description
1 polymer ?
#
loop_
_entity_poly.entity_id
_entity_poly.type
_entity_poly.pdbx_seq_one_letter_code
_entity_poly.pdbx_strand_id
1 'polypeptide(L)'
;MFNLIEEKQIPLLDVKARLFKDSKFNCQHLHFESENDEKVFMVAFKTVPEDSTGIAHILEHTALCGSKKYPVRDPFFMMLRRSLNTFMNAFTSSDWTAYPFATQNDKDFKNLLNVYTDAAFFPNLNRLDFYQEGHRLEFDEKNELQIKGVVFNEMKGAMSSASAQLWHGMTKHLYPDTTYQFNSGGNPKDIINLTHEDLVNFHQSHYHPSNANFFTFGNIDLEEVQGFIQENVMQKFEPLEKEFTVPLATKFKSPKYRFEAYQPHDDSEDNNHVVISWLLGKSFDSYNLLEKYLLSSVLIDNSSSPLRKALETTSLGKTTSPVMGLETSNKDCLLYTSDAADD
;
A
#
# COMPACT_ATOMS: atom_id res chain seq x y z
N MET A 1 -25.23 11.35 -3.69
CA MET A 1 -24.98 12.61 -2.93
C MET A 1 -24.43 12.25 -1.58
N PHE A 2 -23.36 12.91 -1.16
CA PHE A 2 -22.74 12.69 0.14
C PHE A 2 -23.61 13.27 1.29
N ASN A 3 -23.93 12.45 2.26
CA ASN A 3 -24.67 12.82 3.46
C ASN A 3 -23.75 12.73 4.67
N LEU A 4 -23.79 13.73 5.54
CA LEU A 4 -23.04 13.73 6.80
C LEU A 4 -23.55 12.60 7.70
N ILE A 5 -22.64 11.72 8.14
CA ILE A 5 -22.93 10.60 9.04
C ILE A 5 -22.48 10.89 10.46
N GLU A 6 -21.28 11.45 10.61
CA GLU A 6 -20.68 11.72 11.92
C GLU A 6 -19.82 12.99 11.85
N GLU A 7 -19.82 13.73 12.94
CA GLU A 7 -18.96 14.90 13.13
C GLU A 7 -18.37 14.87 14.54
N LYS A 8 -17.06 15.12 14.64
CA LYS A 8 -16.36 15.07 15.92
C LYS A 8 -15.22 16.09 15.96
N GLN A 9 -15.18 16.90 17.04
CA GLN A 9 -14.01 17.73 17.32
C GLN A 9 -12.88 16.88 17.89
N ILE A 10 -11.65 17.08 17.39
CA ILE A 10 -10.42 16.45 17.87
C ILE A 10 -9.50 17.55 18.41
N PRO A 11 -9.65 17.97 19.68
CA PRO A 11 -8.96 19.14 20.20
C PRO A 11 -7.44 19.01 20.18
N LEU A 12 -6.90 17.80 20.34
CA LEU A 12 -5.46 17.54 20.34
C LEU A 12 -4.80 17.90 19.00
N LEU A 13 -5.53 17.77 17.90
CA LEU A 13 -5.04 18.05 16.54
C LEU A 13 -5.57 19.38 16.00
N ASP A 14 -6.42 20.07 16.76
CA ASP A 14 -7.14 21.27 16.35
C ASP A 14 -7.86 21.09 15.01
N VAL A 15 -8.54 19.95 14.85
CA VAL A 15 -9.31 19.61 13.66
C VAL A 15 -10.72 19.18 14.00
N LYS A 16 -11.63 19.42 13.06
CA LYS A 16 -12.98 18.91 13.09
C LYS A 16 -13.13 17.79 12.05
N ALA A 17 -13.29 16.57 12.51
CA ALA A 17 -13.49 15.43 11.64
C ALA A 17 -14.96 15.32 11.22
N ARG A 18 -15.21 15.18 9.93
CA ARG A 18 -16.53 14.98 9.33
C ARG A 18 -16.51 13.76 8.42
N LEU A 19 -17.37 12.80 8.70
CA LEU A 19 -17.55 11.60 7.88
C LEU A 19 -18.82 11.74 7.07
N PHE A 20 -18.67 11.64 5.75
CA PHE A 20 -19.79 11.61 4.81
C PHE A 20 -19.88 10.24 4.14
N LYS A 21 -21.09 9.90 3.70
CA LYS A 21 -21.33 8.67 2.94
C LYS A 21 -22.27 8.97 1.76
N ASP A 22 -21.90 8.46 0.58
CA ASP A 22 -22.77 8.53 -0.59
C ASP A 22 -23.82 7.43 -0.53
N SER A 23 -25.08 7.79 -0.80
CA SER A 23 -26.22 6.87 -0.70
C SER A 23 -26.32 5.89 -1.89
N LYS A 24 -25.78 6.24 -3.08
CA LYS A 24 -25.84 5.39 -4.28
C LYS A 24 -24.68 4.39 -4.31
N PHE A 25 -23.46 4.86 -4.05
CA PHE A 25 -22.24 4.06 -4.19
C PHE A 25 -21.72 3.49 -2.87
N ASN A 26 -22.30 3.92 -1.74
CA ASN A 26 -21.88 3.49 -0.41
C ASN A 26 -20.42 3.89 -0.04
N CYS A 27 -19.75 4.69 -0.87
CA CYS A 27 -18.40 5.19 -0.61
C CYS A 27 -18.40 6.26 0.49
N GLN A 28 -17.25 6.43 1.12
CA GLN A 28 -17.06 7.37 2.22
C GLN A 28 -16.17 8.53 1.80
N HIS A 29 -16.43 9.70 2.40
CA HIS A 29 -15.53 10.83 2.34
C HIS A 29 -15.28 11.31 3.79
N LEU A 30 -14.05 11.16 4.26
CA LEU A 30 -13.59 11.69 5.53
C LEU A 30 -12.91 13.04 5.29
N HIS A 31 -13.37 14.06 5.97
CA HIS A 31 -12.77 15.39 5.93
C HIS A 31 -12.29 15.82 7.32
N PHE A 32 -11.06 16.31 7.37
CA PHE A 32 -10.50 16.98 8.53
C PHE A 32 -10.42 18.48 8.25
N GLU A 33 -11.42 19.22 8.76
CA GLU A 33 -11.46 20.67 8.67
C GLU A 33 -10.40 21.28 9.60
N SER A 34 -9.59 22.18 9.07
CA SER A 34 -8.51 22.89 9.77
C SER A 34 -8.29 24.25 9.13
N GLU A 35 -7.85 25.23 9.91
CA GLU A 35 -7.41 26.54 9.42
C GLU A 35 -6.00 26.51 8.80
N ASN A 36 -5.37 25.33 8.71
CA ASN A 36 -4.08 25.18 8.08
C ASN A 36 -4.17 25.50 6.58
N ASP A 37 -3.16 26.17 6.06
CA ASP A 37 -3.06 26.52 4.62
C ASP A 37 -2.88 25.27 3.73
N GLU A 38 -2.39 24.17 4.28
CA GLU A 38 -2.23 22.91 3.56
C GLU A 38 -3.57 22.29 3.21
N LYS A 39 -3.76 21.95 1.95
CA LYS A 39 -4.95 21.29 1.43
C LYS A 39 -4.56 19.93 0.87
N VAL A 40 -5.13 18.89 1.44
CA VAL A 40 -4.86 17.51 1.04
C VAL A 40 -6.10 16.90 0.40
N PHE A 41 -5.88 16.14 -0.66
CA PHE A 41 -6.86 15.22 -1.22
C PHE A 41 -6.22 13.85 -1.38
N MET A 42 -7.01 12.81 -1.14
CA MET A 42 -6.65 11.43 -1.44
C MET A 42 -7.88 10.65 -1.90
N VAL A 43 -7.71 9.83 -2.92
CA VAL A 43 -8.63 8.74 -3.22
C VAL A 43 -7.92 7.41 -3.02
N ALA A 44 -8.57 6.49 -2.32
CA ALA A 44 -8.05 5.15 -2.03
C ALA A 44 -9.06 4.08 -2.45
N PHE A 45 -8.54 2.97 -2.97
CA PHE A 45 -9.30 1.79 -3.38
C PHE A 45 -8.80 0.57 -2.62
N LYS A 46 -9.70 -0.35 -2.28
CA LYS A 46 -9.27 -1.68 -1.85
C LYS A 46 -8.79 -2.45 -3.09
N THR A 47 -7.51 -2.79 -3.10
CA THR A 47 -6.85 -3.51 -4.19
C THR A 47 -6.28 -4.82 -3.65
N VAL A 48 -7.20 -5.75 -3.35
CA VAL A 48 -6.89 -7.03 -2.71
C VAL A 48 -6.28 -7.98 -3.74
N PRO A 49 -4.95 -8.25 -3.73
CA PRO A 49 -4.32 -9.16 -4.67
C PRO A 49 -4.68 -10.63 -4.36
N GLU A 50 -4.75 -11.42 -5.42
CA GLU A 50 -4.99 -12.87 -5.37
C GLU A 50 -3.72 -13.69 -5.61
N ASP A 51 -2.62 -13.01 -5.96
CA ASP A 51 -1.31 -13.59 -6.22
C ASP A 51 -0.18 -12.57 -5.98
N SER A 52 1.05 -12.95 -6.32
CA SER A 52 2.24 -12.10 -6.19
C SER A 52 2.72 -11.50 -7.53
N THR A 53 1.82 -11.32 -8.51
CA THR A 53 2.17 -10.69 -9.80
C THR A 53 2.41 -9.19 -9.69
N GLY A 54 2.07 -8.56 -8.54
CA GLY A 54 2.20 -7.13 -8.35
C GLY A 54 1.22 -6.30 -9.17
N ILE A 55 0.07 -6.88 -9.54
CA ILE A 55 -0.94 -6.23 -10.40
C ILE A 55 -1.38 -4.88 -9.87
N ALA A 56 -1.57 -4.75 -8.54
CA ALA A 56 -1.97 -3.50 -7.90
C ALA A 56 -0.87 -2.43 -8.03
N HIS A 57 0.40 -2.79 -7.86
CA HIS A 57 1.56 -1.89 -7.94
C HIS A 57 1.81 -1.46 -9.41
N ILE A 58 1.78 -2.40 -10.34
CA ILE A 58 1.93 -2.09 -11.77
C ILE A 58 0.78 -1.20 -12.27
N LEU A 59 -0.44 -1.42 -11.75
CA LEU A 59 -1.58 -0.58 -12.06
C LEU A 59 -1.42 0.84 -11.47
N GLU A 60 -0.89 0.96 -10.25
CA GLU A 60 -0.58 2.26 -9.63
C GLU A 60 0.27 3.12 -10.58
N HIS A 61 1.39 2.57 -11.07
CA HIS A 61 2.27 3.22 -12.02
C HIS A 61 1.56 3.53 -13.35
N THR A 62 0.91 2.52 -13.93
CA THR A 62 0.31 2.63 -15.26
C THR A 62 -0.87 3.60 -15.31
N ALA A 63 -1.64 3.73 -14.21
CA ALA A 63 -2.74 4.67 -14.10
C ALA A 63 -2.28 6.12 -14.22
N LEU A 64 -1.06 6.42 -13.80
CA LEU A 64 -0.47 7.77 -13.84
C LEU A 64 0.19 8.12 -15.20
N CYS A 65 0.29 7.17 -16.13
CA CYS A 65 0.94 7.37 -17.43
C CYS A 65 0.11 8.17 -18.45
N GLY A 66 -1.18 8.42 -18.15
CA GLY A 66 -2.08 9.21 -18.97
C GLY A 66 -3.54 8.77 -18.83
N SER A 67 -4.45 9.71 -19.05
CA SER A 67 -5.87 9.50 -18.82
C SER A 67 -6.74 10.13 -19.91
N LYS A 68 -8.05 9.93 -19.82
CA LYS A 68 -9.00 10.41 -20.85
C LYS A 68 -8.96 11.92 -21.07
N LYS A 69 -8.91 12.72 -20.02
CA LYS A 69 -8.81 14.20 -20.11
C LYS A 69 -7.38 14.66 -20.38
N TYR A 70 -6.40 13.89 -19.93
CA TYR A 70 -4.98 14.19 -20.03
C TYR A 70 -4.25 13.11 -20.83
N PRO A 71 -4.50 12.99 -22.16
CA PRO A 71 -3.92 11.96 -23.02
C PRO A 71 -2.48 12.30 -23.42
N VAL A 72 -1.70 12.77 -22.45
CA VAL A 72 -0.27 13.07 -22.61
C VAL A 72 0.52 12.03 -21.84
N ARG A 73 1.76 11.82 -22.24
CA ARG A 73 2.63 10.91 -21.53
C ARG A 73 3.04 11.51 -20.18
N ASP A 74 2.91 10.73 -19.14
CA ASP A 74 3.38 11.02 -17.77
C ASP A 74 2.86 12.35 -17.20
N PRO A 75 1.55 12.63 -17.19
CA PRO A 75 1.00 13.87 -16.67
C PRO A 75 1.36 14.06 -15.18
N PHE A 76 1.50 12.99 -14.43
CA PHE A 76 1.95 13.00 -13.04
C PHE A 76 3.34 13.64 -12.89
N PHE A 77 4.35 13.17 -13.64
CA PHE A 77 5.70 13.74 -13.59
C PHE A 77 5.78 15.16 -14.12
N MET A 78 4.89 15.52 -15.04
CA MET A 78 4.77 16.91 -15.49
C MET A 78 4.24 17.81 -14.38
N MET A 79 3.23 17.38 -13.64
CA MET A 79 2.68 18.13 -12.51
C MET A 79 3.66 18.19 -11.34
N LEU A 80 4.35 17.10 -11.02
CA LEU A 80 5.38 17.06 -9.95
C LEU A 80 6.44 18.16 -10.13
N ARG A 81 6.78 18.52 -11.38
CA ARG A 81 7.78 19.55 -11.70
C ARG A 81 7.22 20.95 -11.88
N ARG A 82 5.93 21.10 -12.12
CA ARG A 82 5.33 22.36 -12.59
C ARG A 82 4.20 22.89 -11.72
N SER A 83 3.62 22.06 -10.87
CA SER A 83 2.60 22.50 -9.92
C SER A 83 3.25 23.10 -8.66
N LEU A 84 2.42 23.70 -7.82
CA LEU A 84 2.79 24.24 -6.52
C LEU A 84 2.57 23.21 -5.39
N ASN A 85 2.63 21.93 -5.75
CA ASN A 85 2.44 20.87 -4.78
C ASN A 85 3.48 20.93 -3.65
N THR A 86 3.04 20.60 -2.46
CA THR A 86 3.89 20.32 -1.30
C THR A 86 4.12 18.83 -1.15
N PHE A 87 3.20 18.03 -1.71
CA PHE A 87 3.31 16.57 -1.75
C PHE A 87 2.53 16.01 -2.94
N MET A 88 3.12 15.08 -3.67
CA MET A 88 2.47 14.27 -4.70
C MET A 88 3.06 12.87 -4.68
N ASN A 89 2.21 11.86 -4.58
CA ASN A 89 2.64 10.46 -4.61
C ASN A 89 1.48 9.53 -4.99
N ALA A 90 1.78 8.24 -5.09
CA ALA A 90 0.85 7.14 -5.03
C ALA A 90 1.43 6.06 -4.13
N PHE A 91 0.59 5.22 -3.56
CA PHE A 91 0.98 4.16 -2.63
C PHE A 91 0.20 2.89 -2.90
N THR A 92 0.88 1.78 -2.99
CA THR A 92 0.29 0.45 -2.95
C THR A 92 0.72 -0.27 -1.68
N SER A 93 -0.26 -0.66 -0.88
CA SER A 93 -0.09 -1.48 0.31
C SER A 93 -0.55 -2.92 0.06
N SER A 94 -0.67 -3.72 1.12
CA SER A 94 -1.02 -5.14 1.02
C SER A 94 -2.43 -5.39 0.47
N ASP A 95 -3.38 -4.45 0.67
CA ASP A 95 -4.79 -4.62 0.30
C ASP A 95 -5.49 -3.31 -0.14
N TRP A 96 -4.72 -2.23 -0.32
CA TRP A 96 -5.24 -0.96 -0.83
C TRP A 96 -4.20 -0.20 -1.66
N THR A 97 -4.70 0.66 -2.54
CA THR A 97 -3.89 1.62 -3.31
C THR A 97 -4.50 3.00 -3.17
N ALA A 98 -3.66 4.02 -2.94
CA ALA A 98 -4.10 5.39 -2.73
C ALA A 98 -3.30 6.41 -3.55
N TYR A 99 -3.98 7.47 -3.94
CA TYR A 99 -3.45 8.57 -4.74
C TYR A 99 -3.62 9.89 -3.99
N PRO A 100 -2.66 10.26 -3.11
CA PRO A 100 -2.67 11.50 -2.36
C PRO A 100 -1.91 12.61 -3.06
N PHE A 101 -2.37 13.84 -2.85
CA PHE A 101 -1.58 15.05 -3.09
C PHE A 101 -1.87 16.12 -2.04
N ALA A 102 -0.96 17.07 -1.91
CA ALA A 102 -1.11 18.23 -1.05
C ALA A 102 -0.57 19.50 -1.73
N THR A 103 -1.19 20.64 -1.44
CA THR A 103 -0.75 21.96 -1.91
C THR A 103 -1.37 23.06 -1.06
N GLN A 104 -0.70 24.22 -0.98
CA GLN A 104 -1.23 25.41 -0.29
C GLN A 104 -1.97 26.37 -1.23
N ASN A 105 -2.00 26.07 -2.52
CA ASN A 105 -2.58 26.94 -3.53
C ASN A 105 -3.92 26.41 -4.04
N ASP A 106 -5.00 27.21 -3.95
CA ASP A 106 -6.37 26.81 -4.34
C ASP A 106 -6.50 26.42 -5.82
N LYS A 107 -5.84 27.17 -6.71
CA LYS A 107 -5.88 26.86 -8.14
C LYS A 107 -5.15 25.55 -8.45
N ASP A 108 -4.00 25.35 -7.80
CA ASP A 108 -3.22 24.13 -7.96
C ASP A 108 -3.97 22.92 -7.38
N PHE A 109 -4.64 23.09 -6.23
CA PHE A 109 -5.50 22.06 -5.67
C PHE A 109 -6.56 21.57 -6.68
N LYS A 110 -7.25 22.50 -7.35
CA LYS A 110 -8.24 22.17 -8.37
C LYS A 110 -7.62 21.48 -9.58
N ASN A 111 -6.43 21.90 -10.00
CA ASN A 111 -5.70 21.27 -11.11
C ASN A 111 -5.30 19.85 -10.75
N LEU A 112 -4.70 19.64 -9.57
CA LEU A 112 -4.28 18.33 -9.08
C LEU A 112 -5.48 17.40 -8.84
N LEU A 113 -6.57 17.92 -8.28
CA LEU A 113 -7.82 17.17 -8.11
C LEU A 113 -8.34 16.63 -9.45
N ASN A 114 -8.31 17.45 -10.50
CA ASN A 114 -8.69 17.03 -11.84
C ASN A 114 -7.77 15.93 -12.40
N VAL A 115 -6.44 16.13 -12.32
CA VAL A 115 -5.46 15.19 -12.86
C VAL A 115 -5.53 13.85 -12.13
N TYR A 116 -5.51 13.86 -10.78
CA TYR A 116 -5.53 12.64 -9.97
C TYR A 116 -6.82 11.85 -10.12
N THR A 117 -7.95 12.55 -10.11
CA THR A 117 -9.26 11.91 -10.27
C THR A 117 -9.40 11.27 -11.64
N ASP A 118 -8.99 11.98 -12.70
CA ASP A 118 -9.08 11.42 -14.06
C ASP A 118 -8.09 10.26 -14.26
N ALA A 119 -6.88 10.36 -13.70
CA ALA A 119 -5.89 9.28 -13.73
C ALA A 119 -6.38 8.03 -13.01
N ALA A 120 -6.96 8.17 -11.80
CA ALA A 120 -7.42 7.02 -11.04
C ALA A 120 -8.65 6.34 -11.67
N PHE A 121 -9.67 7.11 -12.09
CA PHE A 121 -10.94 6.52 -12.57
C PHE A 121 -10.99 6.28 -14.08
N PHE A 122 -10.20 6.99 -14.87
CA PHE A 122 -10.25 6.96 -16.34
C PHE A 122 -8.87 6.89 -16.99
N PRO A 123 -7.93 6.07 -16.49
CA PRO A 123 -6.61 5.94 -17.11
C PRO A 123 -6.75 5.36 -18.53
N ASN A 124 -5.77 5.65 -19.38
CA ASN A 124 -5.73 5.09 -20.74
C ASN A 124 -5.30 3.63 -20.75
N LEU A 125 -4.47 3.21 -19.80
CA LEU A 125 -3.91 1.86 -19.67
C LEU A 125 -3.37 1.32 -20.99
N ASN A 126 -2.54 2.12 -21.68
CA ASN A 126 -1.98 1.71 -22.96
C ASN A 126 -1.05 0.49 -22.77
N ARG A 127 -1.06 -0.40 -23.76
CA ARG A 127 -0.23 -1.60 -23.74
C ARG A 127 1.27 -1.30 -23.66
N LEU A 128 1.71 -0.18 -24.25
CA LEU A 128 3.11 0.24 -24.22
C LEU A 128 3.50 0.75 -22.82
N ASP A 129 2.60 1.43 -22.11
CA ASP A 129 2.82 1.87 -20.73
C ASP A 129 2.92 0.66 -19.80
N PHE A 130 2.04 -0.34 -19.99
CA PHE A 130 2.16 -1.62 -19.26
C PHE A 130 3.52 -2.30 -19.50
N TYR A 131 4.02 -2.35 -20.73
CA TYR A 131 5.32 -2.94 -21.02
C TYR A 131 6.49 -2.12 -20.43
N GLN A 132 6.33 -0.81 -20.31
CA GLN A 132 7.33 0.05 -19.70
C GLN A 132 7.34 -0.11 -18.18
N GLU A 133 6.17 0.01 -17.54
CA GLU A 133 6.04 0.00 -16.08
C GLU A 133 6.11 -1.43 -15.51
N GLY A 134 5.40 -2.38 -16.10
CA GLY A 134 5.35 -3.76 -15.64
C GLY A 134 6.57 -4.58 -16.05
N HIS A 135 6.49 -5.23 -17.20
CA HIS A 135 7.59 -6.03 -17.72
C HIS A 135 7.55 -6.17 -19.25
N ARG A 136 8.72 -6.38 -19.85
CA ARG A 136 8.92 -6.69 -21.25
C ARG A 136 10.21 -7.46 -21.48
N LEU A 137 10.30 -8.12 -22.63
CA LEU A 137 11.56 -8.68 -23.14
C LEU A 137 12.29 -7.64 -23.98
N GLU A 138 13.57 -7.45 -23.73
CA GLU A 138 14.43 -6.50 -24.44
C GLU A 138 15.84 -7.07 -24.59
N PHE A 139 16.47 -6.84 -25.75
CA PHE A 139 17.88 -7.18 -25.94
C PHE A 139 18.77 -6.12 -25.29
N ASP A 140 19.78 -6.56 -24.56
CA ASP A 140 20.80 -5.68 -24.01
C ASP A 140 21.89 -5.33 -25.07
N GLU A 141 22.89 -4.55 -24.65
CA GLU A 141 24.00 -4.11 -25.50
C GLU A 141 24.84 -5.29 -26.06
N LYS A 142 24.79 -6.46 -25.42
CA LYS A 142 25.46 -7.68 -25.83
C LYS A 142 24.57 -8.58 -26.70
N ASN A 143 23.37 -8.11 -27.03
CA ASN A 143 22.35 -8.87 -27.76
C ASN A 143 21.85 -10.11 -26.97
N GLU A 144 21.88 -10.03 -25.64
CA GLU A 144 21.31 -11.03 -24.74
C GLU A 144 19.88 -10.62 -24.35
N LEU A 145 18.96 -11.58 -24.35
CA LEU A 145 17.57 -11.32 -24.01
C LEU A 145 17.42 -11.14 -22.50
N GLN A 146 16.86 -10.01 -22.10
CA GLN A 146 16.62 -9.65 -20.70
C GLN A 146 15.17 -9.25 -20.45
N ILE A 147 14.71 -9.44 -19.22
CA ILE A 147 13.45 -8.90 -18.76
C ILE A 147 13.71 -7.52 -18.15
N LYS A 148 12.95 -6.51 -18.60
CA LYS A 148 13.00 -5.14 -18.09
C LYS A 148 11.58 -4.63 -17.82
N GLY A 149 11.46 -3.67 -16.92
CA GLY A 149 10.27 -2.97 -16.52
C GLY A 149 10.58 -2.12 -15.30
N VAL A 150 9.87 -1.03 -15.09
CA VAL A 150 10.12 -0.14 -13.95
C VAL A 150 9.85 -0.91 -12.65
N VAL A 151 8.62 -1.40 -12.45
CA VAL A 151 8.23 -2.19 -11.26
C VAL A 151 9.01 -3.50 -11.17
N PHE A 152 9.24 -4.19 -12.30
CA PHE A 152 10.06 -5.42 -12.30
C PHE A 152 11.46 -5.15 -11.73
N ASN A 153 12.14 -4.10 -12.18
CA ASN A 153 13.50 -3.78 -11.73
C ASN A 153 13.50 -3.27 -10.28
N GLU A 154 12.50 -2.47 -9.89
CA GLU A 154 12.31 -2.01 -8.52
C GLU A 154 12.16 -3.20 -7.57
N MET A 155 11.26 -4.12 -7.88
CA MET A 155 11.01 -5.29 -7.05
C MET A 155 12.17 -6.28 -7.07
N LYS A 156 12.90 -6.39 -8.18
CA LYS A 156 14.14 -7.16 -8.23
C LYS A 156 15.18 -6.58 -7.28
N GLY A 157 15.30 -5.25 -7.20
CA GLY A 157 16.15 -4.56 -6.23
C GLY A 157 15.67 -4.75 -4.79
N ALA A 158 14.39 -4.51 -4.52
CA ALA A 158 13.81 -4.66 -3.18
C ALA A 158 13.94 -6.09 -2.64
N MET A 159 13.62 -7.09 -3.45
CA MET A 159 13.70 -8.51 -3.08
C MET A 159 15.13 -9.06 -3.04
N SER A 160 16.13 -8.26 -3.38
CA SER A 160 17.52 -8.64 -3.19
C SER A 160 17.98 -8.55 -1.73
N SER A 161 17.28 -7.77 -0.90
CA SER A 161 17.56 -7.65 0.53
C SER A 161 17.13 -8.91 1.30
N ALA A 162 18.02 -9.43 2.15
CA ALA A 162 17.71 -10.55 3.06
C ALA A 162 16.52 -10.23 3.96
N SER A 163 16.42 -8.99 4.48
CA SER A 163 15.31 -8.55 5.32
C SER A 163 13.97 -8.57 4.57
N ALA A 164 13.95 -8.18 3.29
CA ALA A 164 12.73 -8.23 2.48
C ALA A 164 12.30 -9.68 2.21
N GLN A 165 13.25 -10.56 1.88
CA GLN A 165 12.96 -11.98 1.66
C GLN A 165 12.44 -12.64 2.94
N LEU A 166 13.05 -12.30 4.09
CA LEU A 166 12.64 -12.80 5.39
C LEU A 166 11.22 -12.34 5.74
N TRP A 167 10.92 -11.05 5.50
CA TRP A 167 9.58 -10.48 5.69
C TRP A 167 8.53 -11.21 4.86
N HIS A 168 8.76 -11.36 3.57
CA HIS A 168 7.81 -12.03 2.68
C HIS A 168 7.69 -13.54 2.95
N GLY A 169 8.78 -14.21 3.31
CA GLY A 169 8.74 -15.60 3.76
C GLY A 169 7.91 -15.76 5.04
N MET A 170 8.10 -14.87 6.01
CA MET A 170 7.34 -14.85 7.26
C MET A 170 5.84 -14.59 6.99
N THR A 171 5.48 -13.56 6.27
CA THR A 171 4.07 -13.19 6.00
C THR A 171 3.34 -14.27 5.20
N LYS A 172 3.99 -14.87 4.20
CA LYS A 172 3.47 -16.01 3.44
C LYS A 172 3.04 -17.18 4.34
N HIS A 173 3.80 -17.47 5.37
CA HIS A 173 3.51 -18.58 6.28
C HIS A 173 2.62 -18.19 7.46
N LEU A 174 2.63 -16.93 7.84
CA LEU A 174 1.84 -16.42 8.95
C LEU A 174 0.38 -16.16 8.55
N TYR A 175 0.15 -15.79 7.28
CA TYR A 175 -1.15 -15.43 6.73
C TYR A 175 -1.61 -16.36 5.58
N PRO A 176 -1.56 -17.70 5.72
CA PRO A 176 -1.73 -18.62 4.60
C PRO A 176 -3.15 -18.62 3.98
N ASP A 177 -4.11 -18.02 4.65
CA ASP A 177 -5.52 -17.97 4.27
C ASP A 177 -6.04 -16.55 3.96
N THR A 178 -5.14 -15.58 3.85
CA THR A 178 -5.49 -14.18 3.50
C THR A 178 -4.62 -13.65 2.37
N THR A 179 -4.99 -12.50 1.82
CA THR A 179 -4.20 -11.80 0.80
C THR A 179 -2.79 -11.41 1.28
N TYR A 180 -2.59 -11.30 2.59
CA TYR A 180 -1.30 -10.90 3.17
C TYR A 180 -0.19 -11.95 3.02
N GLN A 181 -0.51 -13.16 2.52
CA GLN A 181 0.49 -14.14 2.08
C GLN A 181 1.21 -13.72 0.81
N PHE A 182 0.61 -12.84 0.01
CA PHE A 182 1.15 -12.41 -1.28
C PHE A 182 2.01 -11.16 -1.13
N ASN A 183 2.98 -11.01 -2.04
CA ASN A 183 3.71 -9.76 -2.18
C ASN A 183 2.93 -8.82 -3.11
N SER A 184 2.22 -7.84 -2.53
CA SER A 184 1.42 -6.88 -3.30
C SER A 184 2.25 -6.00 -4.23
N GLY A 185 3.53 -5.76 -3.90
CA GLY A 185 4.48 -5.07 -4.77
C GLY A 185 4.89 -5.89 -5.99
N GLY A 186 4.75 -7.21 -5.90
CA GLY A 186 5.12 -8.17 -6.93
C GLY A 186 6.41 -8.94 -6.62
N ASN A 187 6.37 -10.24 -6.82
CA ASN A 187 7.58 -11.05 -6.83
C ASN A 187 8.13 -11.09 -8.26
N PRO A 188 9.40 -10.80 -8.51
CA PRO A 188 9.98 -10.81 -9.85
C PRO A 188 9.73 -12.09 -10.67
N LYS A 189 9.62 -13.25 -10.00
CA LYS A 189 9.29 -14.53 -10.64
C LYS A 189 7.84 -14.61 -11.11
N ASP A 190 6.93 -13.86 -10.47
CA ASP A 190 5.50 -13.90 -10.73
C ASP A 190 5.07 -12.71 -11.61
N ILE A 191 5.73 -11.56 -11.51
CA ILE A 191 5.47 -10.36 -12.33
C ILE A 191 5.44 -10.69 -13.83
N ILE A 192 6.33 -11.55 -14.28
CA ILE A 192 6.44 -11.94 -15.69
C ILE A 192 5.22 -12.70 -16.25
N ASN A 193 4.34 -13.18 -15.38
CA ASN A 193 3.12 -13.89 -15.76
C ASN A 193 1.92 -12.94 -15.93
N LEU A 194 2.04 -11.69 -15.47
CA LEU A 194 0.96 -10.71 -15.57
C LEU A 194 0.77 -10.27 -17.02
N THR A 195 -0.47 -10.25 -17.48
CA THR A 195 -0.82 -9.75 -18.80
C THR A 195 -1.44 -8.34 -18.73
N HIS A 196 -1.39 -7.63 -19.85
CA HIS A 196 -2.07 -6.34 -19.98
C HIS A 196 -3.60 -6.47 -19.81
N GLU A 197 -4.19 -7.58 -20.24
CA GLU A 197 -5.61 -7.85 -20.08
C GLU A 197 -5.99 -8.01 -18.60
N ASP A 198 -5.18 -8.71 -17.81
CA ASP A 198 -5.37 -8.83 -16.37
C ASP A 198 -5.35 -7.45 -15.69
N LEU A 199 -4.40 -6.60 -16.08
CA LEU A 199 -4.29 -5.23 -15.56
C LEU A 199 -5.56 -4.41 -15.83
N VAL A 200 -6.07 -4.45 -17.08
CA VAL A 200 -7.29 -3.75 -17.48
C VAL A 200 -8.50 -4.25 -16.70
N ASN A 201 -8.64 -5.57 -16.59
CA ASN A 201 -9.74 -6.22 -15.84
C ASN A 201 -9.67 -5.88 -14.34
N PHE A 202 -8.48 -5.85 -13.77
CA PHE A 202 -8.28 -5.47 -12.38
C PHE A 202 -8.67 -4.01 -12.13
N HIS A 203 -8.27 -3.08 -13.01
CA HIS A 203 -8.71 -1.69 -12.93
C HIS A 203 -10.24 -1.59 -12.97
N GLN A 204 -10.88 -2.20 -13.97
CA GLN A 204 -12.34 -2.13 -14.14
C GLN A 204 -13.12 -2.67 -12.93
N SER A 205 -12.57 -3.67 -12.23
CA SER A 205 -13.22 -4.27 -11.08
C SER A 205 -12.93 -3.55 -9.76
N HIS A 206 -11.77 -2.91 -9.59
CA HIS A 206 -11.34 -2.34 -8.32
C HIS A 206 -11.40 -0.81 -8.25
N TYR A 207 -11.16 -0.10 -9.39
CA TYR A 207 -11.12 1.37 -9.43
C TYR A 207 -12.49 1.94 -9.77
N HIS A 208 -13.40 1.78 -8.83
CA HIS A 208 -14.80 2.09 -8.98
C HIS A 208 -15.31 2.93 -7.79
N PRO A 209 -16.27 3.88 -7.99
CA PRO A 209 -16.81 4.67 -6.88
C PRO A 209 -17.34 3.83 -5.71
N SER A 210 -17.95 2.66 -5.97
CA SER A 210 -18.42 1.75 -4.90
C SER A 210 -17.29 1.13 -4.07
N ASN A 211 -16.04 1.21 -4.51
CA ASN A 211 -14.86 0.73 -3.82
C ASN A 211 -13.91 1.88 -3.39
N ALA A 212 -14.28 3.11 -3.68
CA ALA A 212 -13.47 4.29 -3.38
C ALA A 212 -13.73 4.80 -1.95
N ASN A 213 -12.67 5.30 -1.32
CA ASN A 213 -12.74 6.12 -0.12
C ASN A 213 -12.02 7.44 -0.41
N PHE A 214 -12.66 8.55 -0.10
CA PHE A 214 -12.08 9.86 -0.29
C PHE A 214 -11.64 10.44 1.05
N PHE A 215 -10.55 11.17 1.04
CA PHE A 215 -10.06 11.91 2.19
C PHE A 215 -9.68 13.32 1.78
N THR A 216 -10.00 14.31 2.62
CA THR A 216 -9.54 15.69 2.48
C THR A 216 -9.14 16.26 3.84
N PHE A 217 -8.17 17.18 3.81
CA PHE A 217 -7.72 17.93 4.98
C PHE A 217 -7.53 19.40 4.62
N GLY A 218 -7.80 20.29 5.57
CA GLY A 218 -7.53 21.72 5.48
C GLY A 218 -8.77 22.58 5.28
N ASN A 219 -8.56 23.84 4.99
CA ASN A 219 -9.63 24.80 4.67
C ASN A 219 -10.05 24.62 3.20
N ILE A 220 -10.97 23.69 2.97
CA ILE A 220 -11.45 23.27 1.65
C ILE A 220 -12.96 23.47 1.55
N ASP A 221 -13.42 24.02 0.42
CA ASP A 221 -14.85 24.03 0.10
C ASP A 221 -15.32 22.59 -0.24
N LEU A 222 -15.98 21.98 0.75
CA LEU A 222 -16.46 20.60 0.63
C LEU A 222 -17.55 20.44 -0.42
N GLU A 223 -18.42 21.44 -0.58
CA GLU A 223 -19.50 21.38 -1.56
C GLU A 223 -18.91 21.38 -2.98
N GLU A 224 -17.87 22.18 -3.22
CA GLU A 224 -17.16 22.20 -4.48
C GLU A 224 -16.47 20.86 -4.77
N VAL A 225 -15.75 20.29 -3.79
CA VAL A 225 -15.02 19.00 -3.97
C VAL A 225 -16.00 17.84 -4.15
N GLN A 226 -17.04 17.75 -3.35
CA GLN A 226 -18.06 16.69 -3.45
C GLN A 226 -18.87 16.83 -4.74
N GLY A 227 -19.21 18.06 -5.14
CA GLY A 227 -19.85 18.36 -6.42
C GLY A 227 -18.97 17.92 -7.60
N PHE A 228 -17.67 18.24 -7.55
CA PHE A 228 -16.70 17.81 -8.56
C PHE A 228 -16.64 16.27 -8.68
N ILE A 229 -16.56 15.54 -7.55
CA ILE A 229 -16.54 14.07 -7.54
C ILE A 229 -17.86 13.52 -8.13
N GLN A 230 -18.99 14.11 -7.76
CA GLN A 230 -20.30 13.70 -8.25
C GLN A 230 -20.40 13.84 -9.77
N GLU A 231 -20.02 15.00 -10.32
CA GLU A 231 -20.13 15.31 -11.76
C GLU A 231 -19.08 14.57 -12.61
N ASN A 232 -17.84 14.54 -12.15
CA ASN A 232 -16.73 14.02 -12.94
C ASN A 232 -16.50 12.52 -12.81
N VAL A 233 -16.99 11.92 -11.73
CA VAL A 233 -16.83 10.49 -11.47
C VAL A 233 -18.17 9.79 -11.35
N MET A 234 -18.92 10.05 -10.28
CA MET A 234 -20.07 9.21 -9.89
C MET A 234 -21.15 9.11 -10.95
N GLN A 235 -21.42 10.20 -11.69
CA GLN A 235 -22.42 10.18 -12.77
C GLN A 235 -22.05 9.29 -13.97
N LYS A 236 -20.81 8.83 -14.05
CA LYS A 236 -20.29 8.01 -15.16
C LYS A 236 -20.28 6.52 -14.85
N PHE A 237 -20.71 6.15 -13.65
CA PHE A 237 -20.72 4.77 -13.18
C PHE A 237 -22.12 4.36 -12.68
N GLU A 238 -22.39 3.06 -12.77
CA GLU A 238 -23.49 2.44 -12.05
C GLU A 238 -22.92 1.70 -10.81
N PRO A 239 -23.67 1.59 -9.70
CA PRO A 239 -23.18 0.92 -8.49
C PRO A 239 -22.76 -0.54 -8.74
N LEU A 240 -21.67 -0.94 -8.08
CA LEU A 240 -21.26 -2.35 -8.01
C LEU A 240 -21.77 -2.98 -6.72
N GLU A 241 -22.29 -4.20 -6.83
CA GLU A 241 -22.67 -5.01 -5.67
C GLU A 241 -21.46 -5.71 -5.01
N LYS A 242 -20.32 -5.79 -5.73
CA LYS A 242 -19.11 -6.45 -5.24
C LYS A 242 -18.48 -5.67 -4.10
N GLU A 243 -18.33 -6.30 -2.96
CA GLU A 243 -17.58 -5.77 -1.82
C GLU A 243 -16.23 -6.47 -1.70
N PHE A 244 -15.16 -5.69 -1.58
CA PHE A 244 -13.82 -6.21 -1.36
C PHE A 244 -13.53 -6.24 0.14
N THR A 245 -13.41 -7.44 0.69
CA THR A 245 -13.11 -7.66 2.10
C THR A 245 -11.95 -8.61 2.26
N VAL A 246 -11.07 -8.31 3.23
CA VAL A 246 -10.03 -9.25 3.64
C VAL A 246 -10.48 -9.88 4.95
N PRO A 247 -10.57 -11.22 5.05
CA PRO A 247 -10.88 -11.88 6.32
C PRO A 247 -9.75 -11.71 7.32
N LEU A 248 -10.04 -11.91 8.60
CA LEU A 248 -8.98 -12.06 9.62
C LEU A 248 -8.26 -13.40 9.42
N ALA A 249 -6.97 -13.40 9.69
CA ALA A 249 -6.16 -14.61 9.60
C ALA A 249 -6.58 -15.66 10.65
N THR A 250 -6.53 -16.92 10.25
CA THR A 250 -6.79 -18.03 11.18
C THR A 250 -5.60 -18.26 12.09
N LYS A 251 -5.82 -18.11 13.41
CA LYS A 251 -4.77 -18.37 14.41
C LYS A 251 -4.36 -19.83 14.44
N PHE A 252 -3.07 -20.08 14.48
CA PHE A 252 -2.55 -21.44 14.68
C PHE A 252 -2.88 -21.98 16.06
N LYS A 253 -3.27 -23.26 16.14
CA LYS A 253 -3.54 -23.97 17.41
C LYS A 253 -2.26 -24.41 18.13
N SER A 254 -1.14 -24.46 17.42
CA SER A 254 0.18 -24.84 17.93
C SER A 254 1.27 -24.15 17.12
N PRO A 255 2.49 -23.98 17.67
CA PRO A 255 3.63 -23.46 16.93
C PRO A 255 3.86 -24.21 15.62
N LYS A 256 4.23 -23.47 14.59
CA LYS A 256 4.57 -23.99 13.26
C LYS A 256 6.01 -23.65 12.94
N TYR A 257 6.73 -24.61 12.42
CA TYR A 257 8.10 -24.43 11.93
C TYR A 257 8.08 -24.44 10.41
N ARG A 258 8.77 -23.47 9.79
CA ARG A 258 8.87 -23.31 8.35
C ARG A 258 10.31 -22.98 8.00
N PHE A 259 10.73 -23.46 6.82
CA PHE A 259 12.05 -23.21 6.28
C PHE A 259 11.88 -22.68 4.85
N GLU A 260 12.57 -21.58 4.55
CA GLU A 260 12.64 -21.00 3.21
C GLU A 260 14.11 -20.83 2.86
N ALA A 261 14.49 -21.23 1.65
CA ALA A 261 15.81 -20.93 1.11
C ALA A 261 15.81 -19.55 0.47
N TYR A 262 16.85 -18.78 0.72
CA TYR A 262 17.08 -17.52 0.03
C TYR A 262 18.50 -17.47 -0.54
N GLN A 263 18.72 -16.60 -1.51
CA GLN A 263 20.04 -16.41 -2.11
C GLN A 263 20.73 -15.21 -1.46
N PRO A 264 21.80 -15.41 -0.69
CA PRO A 264 22.53 -14.30 -0.09
C PRO A 264 23.25 -13.48 -1.17
N HIS A 265 23.53 -12.22 -0.87
CA HIS A 265 24.25 -11.30 -1.75
C HIS A 265 25.75 -11.45 -1.72
N ASP A 266 26.27 -11.96 -0.64
CA ASP A 266 27.71 -12.17 -0.39
C ASP A 266 27.96 -13.64 -0.08
N ASP A 267 29.22 -14.06 -0.32
CA ASP A 267 29.68 -15.42 -0.06
C ASP A 267 29.97 -15.67 1.44
N SER A 268 29.35 -14.91 2.35
CA SER A 268 29.50 -15.15 3.78
C SER A 268 28.84 -16.47 4.16
N GLU A 269 29.59 -17.31 4.91
CA GLU A 269 29.14 -18.64 5.33
C GLU A 269 27.97 -18.60 6.34
N ASP A 270 27.76 -17.44 7.00
CA ASP A 270 26.82 -17.28 8.10
C ASP A 270 25.61 -16.41 7.69
N ASN A 271 24.74 -16.95 6.84
CA ASN A 271 23.56 -16.26 6.33
C ASN A 271 22.23 -16.87 6.78
N ASN A 272 22.24 -17.61 7.87
CA ASN A 272 21.01 -18.17 8.43
C ASN A 272 20.25 -17.10 9.24
N HIS A 273 18.94 -17.03 9.09
CA HIS A 273 18.08 -16.15 9.86
C HIS A 273 16.97 -16.95 10.53
N VAL A 274 16.72 -16.68 11.81
CA VAL A 274 15.60 -17.23 12.55
C VAL A 274 14.62 -16.12 12.88
N VAL A 275 13.34 -16.33 12.56
CA VAL A 275 12.25 -15.42 12.91
C VAL A 275 11.23 -16.13 13.76
N ILE A 276 10.84 -15.52 14.85
CA ILE A 276 9.72 -15.95 15.67
C ILE A 276 8.65 -14.87 15.57
N SER A 277 7.43 -15.27 15.20
CA SER A 277 6.32 -14.34 14.99
C SER A 277 5.02 -14.84 15.62
N TRP A 278 4.19 -13.91 16.08
CA TRP A 278 2.91 -14.17 16.73
C TRP A 278 1.80 -13.31 16.12
N LEU A 279 0.66 -13.90 15.76
CA LEU A 279 -0.56 -13.18 15.44
C LEU A 279 -1.24 -12.75 16.76
N LEU A 280 -1.31 -11.44 16.98
CA LEU A 280 -1.86 -10.86 18.21
C LEU A 280 -3.35 -10.51 18.10
N GLY A 281 -3.93 -10.56 16.88
CA GLY A 281 -5.32 -10.25 16.60
C GLY A 281 -5.51 -8.85 15.99
N LYS A 282 -6.73 -8.33 16.04
CA LYS A 282 -7.18 -7.19 15.26
C LYS A 282 -6.36 -5.92 15.46
N SER A 283 -5.96 -5.28 14.37
CA SER A 283 -5.26 -3.99 14.36
C SER A 283 -6.20 -2.78 14.52
N PHE A 284 -7.48 -2.95 14.20
CA PHE A 284 -8.49 -1.89 14.24
C PHE A 284 -9.27 -1.80 15.58
N ASP A 285 -8.91 -2.60 16.57
CA ASP A 285 -9.40 -2.49 17.94
C ASP A 285 -8.42 -1.65 18.76
N SER A 286 -8.74 -0.37 18.99
CA SER A 286 -7.84 0.61 19.59
C SER A 286 -7.35 0.25 20.99
N TYR A 287 -8.18 -0.38 21.84
CA TYR A 287 -7.79 -0.83 23.16
C TYR A 287 -6.79 -1.98 23.09
N ASN A 288 -7.13 -3.02 22.35
CA ASN A 288 -6.24 -4.15 22.14
C ASN A 288 -4.95 -3.73 21.42
N LEU A 289 -5.02 -2.75 20.53
CA LEU A 289 -3.85 -2.22 19.84
C LEU A 289 -2.90 -1.51 20.81
N LEU A 290 -3.43 -0.68 21.72
CA LEU A 290 -2.63 -0.01 22.73
C LEU A 290 -1.96 -1.03 23.68
N GLU A 291 -2.67 -2.07 24.12
CA GLU A 291 -2.09 -3.15 24.93
C GLU A 291 -0.91 -3.83 24.21
N LYS A 292 -1.04 -4.08 22.90
CA LYS A 292 0.01 -4.69 22.09
C LYS A 292 1.22 -3.76 21.89
N TYR A 293 0.98 -2.45 21.71
CA TYR A 293 2.07 -1.46 21.68
C TYR A 293 2.83 -1.44 23.01
N LEU A 294 2.14 -1.43 24.13
CA LEU A 294 2.77 -1.47 25.45
C LEU A 294 3.54 -2.78 25.66
N LEU A 295 2.94 -3.92 25.26
CA LEU A 295 3.60 -5.22 25.32
C LEU A 295 4.87 -5.25 24.47
N SER A 296 4.79 -4.81 23.23
CA SER A 296 5.95 -4.74 22.34
C SER A 296 7.06 -3.86 22.93
N SER A 297 6.69 -2.67 23.43
CA SER A 297 7.66 -1.75 24.04
C SER A 297 8.35 -2.38 25.25
N VAL A 298 7.61 -3.02 26.15
CA VAL A 298 8.21 -3.72 27.31
C VAL A 298 9.15 -4.84 26.88
N LEU A 299 8.81 -5.60 25.83
CA LEU A 299 9.55 -6.80 25.43
C LEU A 299 10.82 -6.51 24.64
N ILE A 300 10.80 -5.52 23.73
CA ILE A 300 11.84 -5.39 22.68
C ILE A 300 12.36 -3.98 22.39
N ASP A 301 11.91 -2.93 23.06
CA ASP A 301 12.21 -1.55 22.71
C ASP A 301 13.68 -1.18 22.91
N ASN A 302 14.32 -1.73 23.95
CA ASN A 302 15.70 -1.40 24.29
C ASN A 302 16.45 -2.60 24.88
N SER A 303 17.78 -2.49 25.03
CA SER A 303 18.63 -3.59 25.51
C SER A 303 18.34 -4.06 26.96
N SER A 304 17.53 -3.32 27.73
CA SER A 304 17.04 -3.77 29.04
C SER A 304 15.71 -4.54 28.93
N SER A 305 15.06 -4.49 27.79
CA SER A 305 13.84 -5.25 27.54
C SER A 305 14.12 -6.76 27.51
N PRO A 306 13.30 -7.57 28.18
CA PRO A 306 13.65 -8.97 28.45
C PRO A 306 13.88 -9.82 27.20
N LEU A 307 13.04 -9.67 26.18
CA LEU A 307 13.18 -10.46 24.96
C LEU A 307 14.38 -9.97 24.12
N ARG A 308 14.55 -8.66 23.98
CA ARG A 308 15.70 -8.09 23.29
C ARG A 308 17.00 -8.48 23.96
N LYS A 309 17.07 -8.38 25.29
CA LYS A 309 18.24 -8.82 26.07
C LYS A 309 18.55 -10.30 25.84
N ALA A 310 17.53 -11.15 25.81
CA ALA A 310 17.72 -12.58 25.54
C ALA A 310 18.34 -12.81 24.15
N LEU A 311 17.87 -12.10 23.13
CA LEU A 311 18.40 -12.17 21.77
C LEU A 311 19.83 -11.63 21.68
N GLU A 312 20.12 -10.50 22.33
CA GLU A 312 21.47 -9.87 22.31
C GLU A 312 22.52 -10.67 23.09
N THR A 313 22.10 -11.53 24.03
CA THR A 313 23.03 -12.30 24.91
C THR A 313 23.04 -13.80 24.64
N THR A 314 22.27 -14.28 23.68
CA THR A 314 22.28 -15.71 23.31
C THR A 314 23.60 -16.10 22.64
N SER A 315 24.00 -17.36 22.83
CA SER A 315 25.11 -17.97 22.09
C SER A 315 24.65 -18.65 20.79
N LEU A 316 23.34 -18.60 20.50
CA LEU A 316 22.75 -19.28 19.33
C LEU A 316 22.69 -18.37 18.09
N GLY A 317 23.07 -17.09 18.21
CA GLY A 317 23.04 -16.13 17.13
C GLY A 317 24.13 -15.07 17.27
N LYS A 318 24.55 -14.49 16.17
CA LYS A 318 25.60 -13.46 16.12
C LYS A 318 25.08 -12.06 16.36
N THR A 319 23.89 -11.74 15.85
CA THR A 319 23.33 -10.40 15.92
C THR A 319 21.80 -10.44 15.77
N THR A 320 21.14 -9.55 16.49
CA THR A 320 19.71 -9.32 16.31
C THR A 320 19.44 -8.60 15.00
N SER A 321 18.37 -9.00 14.30
CA SER A 321 17.91 -8.28 13.12
C SER A 321 17.50 -6.86 13.49
N PRO A 322 17.76 -5.87 12.63
CA PRO A 322 17.19 -4.53 12.79
C PRO A 322 15.67 -4.51 12.62
N VAL A 323 15.10 -5.58 12.04
CA VAL A 323 13.67 -5.69 11.75
C VAL A 323 13.03 -6.57 12.82
N MET A 324 12.45 -5.92 13.84
CA MET A 324 11.67 -6.56 14.89
C MET A 324 10.63 -5.58 15.42
N GLY A 325 9.52 -6.05 15.96
CA GLY A 325 8.54 -5.20 16.59
C GLY A 325 7.09 -5.59 16.33
N LEU A 326 6.22 -4.65 16.58
CA LEU A 326 4.79 -4.77 16.31
C LEU A 326 4.48 -4.21 14.93
N GLU A 327 3.88 -5.02 14.08
CA GLU A 327 3.35 -4.61 12.77
C GLU A 327 1.82 -4.53 12.84
N THR A 328 1.26 -3.44 12.32
CA THR A 328 -0.16 -3.12 12.42
C THR A 328 -0.80 -2.66 11.10
N SER A 329 -0.05 -2.68 10.00
CA SER A 329 -0.54 -2.24 8.68
C SER A 329 -1.60 -3.15 8.09
N ASN A 330 -1.60 -4.43 8.46
CA ASN A 330 -2.61 -5.41 8.07
C ASN A 330 -3.77 -5.46 9.08
N LYS A 331 -4.88 -6.11 8.73
CA LYS A 331 -6.03 -6.27 9.64
C LYS A 331 -5.70 -7.02 10.93
N ASP A 332 -4.70 -7.88 10.89
CA ASP A 332 -4.17 -8.58 12.06
C ASP A 332 -2.80 -8.03 12.42
N CYS A 333 -2.63 -7.66 13.70
CA CYS A 333 -1.33 -7.30 14.24
C CYS A 333 -0.45 -8.53 14.37
N LEU A 334 0.83 -8.37 14.10
CA LEU A 334 1.84 -9.36 14.43
C LEU A 334 2.96 -8.74 15.26
N LEU A 335 3.49 -9.53 16.17
CA LEU A 335 4.77 -9.27 16.84
C LEU A 335 5.79 -10.23 16.27
N TYR A 336 6.97 -9.75 15.94
CA TYR A 336 8.04 -10.59 15.43
C TYR A 336 9.41 -10.17 15.94
N THR A 337 10.30 -11.15 16.03
CA THR A 337 11.71 -10.97 16.33
C THR A 337 12.52 -11.75 15.31
N SER A 338 13.71 -11.27 15.01
CA SER A 338 14.60 -11.95 14.08
C SER A 338 16.02 -11.92 14.62
N ASP A 339 16.78 -12.98 14.35
CA ASP A 339 18.18 -13.12 14.69
C ASP A 339 18.92 -13.80 13.54
N ALA A 340 20.20 -13.43 13.33
CA ALA A 340 21.10 -14.17 12.45
C ALA A 340 21.71 -15.33 13.28
N ALA A 341 21.32 -16.55 12.97
CA ALA A 341 21.77 -17.73 13.68
C ALA A 341 23.21 -18.11 13.26
N ASP A 342 24.00 -18.61 14.22
CA ASP A 342 25.17 -19.44 13.94
C ASP A 342 24.71 -20.84 13.51
N ASP A 343 25.51 -21.52 12.66
CA ASP A 343 25.28 -22.90 12.24
C ASP A 343 25.34 -23.90 13.42
#